data_b1629ee5bef25a7667e488896857ef8b
#
_entry.id   b1629ee5bef25a7667e488896857ef8b
#
_cell.length_a   1.000
_cell.length_b   1.000
_cell.length_c   1.000
_cell.angle_alpha   90.00
_cell.angle_beta   90.00
_cell.angle_gamma   90.00
#
_symmetry.space_group_name_H-M   'P 1'
#
loop_
_entity.id
_entity.type
_entity.pdbx_description
1 polymer ?
#
loop_
_entity_poly.entity_id
_entity_poly.type
_entity_poly.pdbx_seq_one_letter_code
_entity_poly.pdbx_strand_id
1 'polypeptide(L)'
;MTSSTLTSEYQQRVLQEDFDLGIKIKALSSLLEKEQPSFISDTQWSLLNYQLVHMEKYADALQQRIADFQQSATPCQAEAETTDSIDTRMEADINHLGLNAPRVPKEHIDNLMQYVQYKTHIVEGTTTTVAVAVLPMGTVDFTLAIESTACVDKSNFNAALGAKYAIEKAATSARDKLWELEGYVLALCVHNNDMALAQSLEPFDPNNTVNS
;
A
#
# COMPACT_ATOMS: atom_id res chain seq x y z
N MET A 1 -31.16 16.62 -7.51
CA MET A 1 -30.45 15.35 -7.20
C MET A 1 -29.33 15.05 -8.21
N THR A 2 -28.61 16.04 -8.73
CA THR A 2 -27.62 15.88 -9.82
C THR A 2 -26.21 16.40 -9.50
N SER A 3 -25.99 16.94 -8.31
CA SER A 3 -24.66 17.51 -7.96
C SER A 3 -23.67 16.51 -7.41
N SER A 4 -24.12 15.39 -6.82
CA SER A 4 -23.24 14.41 -6.15
C SER A 4 -22.50 13.49 -7.14
N THR A 5 -23.12 13.18 -8.29
CA THR A 5 -22.54 12.30 -9.32
C THR A 5 -21.44 13.00 -10.15
N LEU A 6 -21.61 14.29 -10.43
CA LEU A 6 -20.62 15.05 -11.22
C LEU A 6 -19.29 15.25 -10.49
N THR A 7 -19.34 15.44 -9.17
CA THR A 7 -18.11 15.57 -8.34
C THR A 7 -17.34 14.26 -8.32
N SER A 8 -18.02 13.13 -8.22
CA SER A 8 -17.42 11.80 -8.25
C SER A 8 -16.76 11.48 -9.60
N GLU A 9 -17.39 11.75 -10.72
CA GLU A 9 -16.83 11.52 -12.07
C GLU A 9 -15.63 12.42 -12.36
N TYR A 10 -15.66 13.67 -11.90
CA TYR A 10 -14.56 14.59 -12.05
C TYR A 10 -13.32 14.13 -11.25
N GLN A 11 -13.52 13.73 -10.01
CA GLN A 11 -12.45 13.20 -9.17
C GLN A 11 -11.83 11.93 -9.76
N GLN A 12 -12.66 11.02 -10.27
CA GLN A 12 -12.18 9.80 -10.95
C GLN A 12 -11.33 10.13 -12.18
N ARG A 13 -11.71 11.12 -12.97
CA ARG A 13 -10.91 11.55 -14.13
C ARG A 13 -9.54 12.10 -13.72
N VAL A 14 -9.49 12.89 -12.65
CA VAL A 14 -8.21 13.42 -12.15
C VAL A 14 -7.29 12.31 -11.62
N LEU A 15 -7.85 11.33 -10.91
CA LEU A 15 -7.09 10.16 -10.45
C LEU A 15 -6.58 9.31 -11.62
N GLN A 16 -7.39 9.11 -12.65
CA GLN A 16 -6.97 8.37 -13.85
C GLN A 16 -5.87 9.12 -14.61
N GLU A 17 -6.00 10.45 -14.71
CA GLU A 17 -5.01 11.30 -15.37
C GLU A 17 -3.65 11.28 -14.65
N ASP A 18 -3.65 11.35 -13.32
CA ASP A 18 -2.44 11.23 -12.50
C ASP A 18 -1.77 9.87 -12.70
N PHE A 19 -2.54 8.79 -12.69
CA PHE A 19 -2.04 7.44 -12.95
C PHE A 19 -1.40 7.28 -14.33
N ASP A 20 -2.10 7.75 -15.37
CA ASP A 20 -1.63 7.65 -16.76
C ASP A 20 -0.37 8.51 -16.99
N LEU A 21 -0.32 9.69 -16.35
CA LEU A 21 0.85 10.57 -16.39
C LEU A 21 2.05 9.95 -15.68
N GLY A 22 1.84 9.30 -14.53
CA GLY A 22 2.90 8.60 -13.79
C GLY A 22 3.56 7.49 -14.60
N ILE A 23 2.78 6.72 -15.37
CA ILE A 23 3.32 5.70 -16.29
C ILE A 23 4.21 6.35 -17.35
N LYS A 24 3.77 7.46 -17.94
CA LYS A 24 4.52 8.17 -18.99
C LYS A 24 5.81 8.78 -18.45
N ILE A 25 5.77 9.41 -17.26
CA ILE A 25 6.94 9.95 -16.58
C ILE A 25 7.97 8.84 -16.36
N LYS A 26 7.56 7.71 -15.79
CA LYS A 26 8.43 6.57 -15.53
C LYS A 26 9.07 6.02 -16.80
N ALA A 27 8.31 5.90 -17.88
CA ALA A 27 8.82 5.42 -19.17
C ALA A 27 9.86 6.40 -19.76
N LEU A 28 9.57 7.70 -19.71
CA LEU A 28 10.46 8.75 -20.24
C LEU A 28 11.72 8.89 -19.38
N SER A 29 11.62 8.86 -18.07
CA SER A 29 12.76 8.87 -17.15
C SER A 29 13.69 7.67 -17.42
N SER A 30 13.14 6.47 -17.53
CA SER A 30 13.91 5.25 -17.85
C SER A 30 14.59 5.29 -19.22
N LEU A 31 14.03 6.05 -20.17
CA LEU A 31 14.70 6.30 -21.46
C LEU A 31 15.88 7.26 -21.30
N LEU A 32 15.68 8.35 -20.56
CA LEU A 32 16.67 9.43 -20.39
C LEU A 32 17.84 9.05 -19.45
N GLU A 33 17.66 8.04 -18.59
CA GLU A 33 18.74 7.44 -17.79
C GLU A 33 19.76 6.64 -18.63
N LYS A 34 19.40 6.30 -19.87
CA LYS A 34 20.27 5.58 -20.80
C LYS A 34 21.04 6.57 -21.66
N GLU A 35 22.08 6.05 -22.32
CA GLU A 35 22.78 6.85 -23.34
C GLU A 35 21.83 7.22 -24.48
N GLN A 36 22.02 8.44 -25.04
CA GLN A 36 21.22 8.94 -26.14
C GLN A 36 21.32 8.00 -27.34
N PRO A 37 20.22 7.45 -27.86
CA PRO A 37 20.23 6.62 -29.04
C PRO A 37 20.66 7.40 -30.29
N SER A 38 21.46 6.80 -31.16
CA SER A 38 22.01 7.45 -32.37
C SER A 38 20.95 7.96 -33.37
N PHE A 39 19.71 7.44 -33.26
CA PHE A 39 18.62 7.87 -34.14
C PHE A 39 17.84 9.09 -33.58
N ILE A 40 18.13 9.55 -32.34
CA ILE A 40 17.54 10.74 -31.75
C ILE A 40 18.54 11.89 -31.81
N SER A 41 18.16 13.01 -32.44
CA SER A 41 19.01 14.18 -32.52
C SER A 41 19.16 14.86 -31.15
N ASP A 42 20.28 15.62 -30.97
CA ASP A 42 20.55 16.39 -29.73
C ASP A 42 19.40 17.35 -29.37
N THR A 43 18.79 17.95 -30.38
CA THR A 43 17.63 18.83 -30.19
C THR A 43 16.43 18.07 -29.65
N GLN A 44 16.13 16.88 -30.21
CA GLN A 44 15.04 16.05 -29.71
C GLN A 44 15.34 15.52 -28.31
N TRP A 45 16.59 15.13 -28.03
CA TRP A 45 16.99 14.69 -26.71
C TRP A 45 16.80 15.79 -25.65
N SER A 46 17.19 17.02 -25.98
CA SER A 46 16.96 18.17 -25.12
C SER A 46 15.47 18.45 -24.88
N LEU A 47 14.63 18.29 -25.92
CA LEU A 47 13.19 18.45 -25.81
C LEU A 47 12.54 17.36 -24.94
N LEU A 48 13.01 16.12 -24.98
CA LEU A 48 12.55 15.04 -24.11
C LEU A 48 12.87 15.30 -22.64
N ASN A 49 14.07 15.82 -22.34
CA ASN A 49 14.43 16.27 -21.00
C ASN A 49 13.52 17.42 -20.52
N TYR A 50 13.28 18.39 -21.38
CA TYR A 50 12.36 19.50 -21.08
C TYR A 50 10.93 19.01 -20.84
N GLN A 51 10.47 18.06 -21.67
CA GLN A 51 9.16 17.42 -21.52
C GLN A 51 9.05 16.72 -20.16
N LEU A 52 10.06 15.94 -19.72
CA LEU A 52 10.02 15.27 -18.43
C LEU A 52 9.79 16.24 -17.28
N VAL A 53 10.55 17.35 -17.23
CA VAL A 53 10.42 18.38 -16.19
C VAL A 53 9.00 18.98 -16.14
N HIS A 54 8.36 19.18 -17.29
CA HIS A 54 6.99 19.71 -17.34
C HIS A 54 5.94 18.67 -16.96
N MET A 55 6.17 17.41 -17.30
CA MET A 55 5.29 16.30 -16.88
C MET A 55 5.34 16.10 -15.36
N GLU A 56 6.51 16.19 -14.74
CA GLU A 56 6.67 16.14 -13.27
C GLU A 56 5.93 17.28 -12.58
N LYS A 57 6.08 18.51 -13.07
CA LYS A 57 5.32 19.66 -12.53
C LYS A 57 3.82 19.52 -12.68
N TYR A 58 3.38 18.89 -13.76
CA TYR A 58 1.96 18.65 -13.96
C TYR A 58 1.46 17.55 -13.02
N ALA A 59 2.24 16.50 -12.79
CA ALA A 59 1.94 15.48 -11.78
C ALA A 59 1.80 16.10 -10.37
N ASP A 60 2.72 17.00 -9.98
CA ASP A 60 2.64 17.73 -8.70
C ASP A 60 1.32 18.52 -8.59
N ALA A 61 0.88 19.18 -9.67
CA ALA A 61 -0.39 19.90 -9.68
C ALA A 61 -1.61 18.96 -9.56
N LEU A 62 -1.58 17.80 -10.20
CA LEU A 62 -2.63 16.79 -10.06
C LEU A 62 -2.68 16.24 -8.64
N GLN A 63 -1.55 15.95 -8.03
CA GLN A 63 -1.47 15.47 -6.65
C GLN A 63 -1.99 16.52 -5.65
N GLN A 64 -1.71 17.81 -5.85
CA GLN A 64 -2.28 18.88 -5.03
C GLN A 64 -3.81 18.95 -5.16
N ARG A 65 -4.36 18.78 -6.37
CA ARG A 65 -5.81 18.71 -6.60
C ARG A 65 -6.43 17.49 -5.93
N ILE A 66 -5.75 16.34 -5.99
CA ILE A 66 -6.19 15.11 -5.32
C ILE A 66 -6.19 15.30 -3.79
N ALA A 67 -5.18 15.94 -3.24
CA ALA A 67 -5.11 16.28 -1.82
C ALA A 67 -6.25 17.23 -1.39
N ASP A 68 -6.59 18.22 -2.22
CA ASP A 68 -7.71 19.14 -1.96
C ASP A 68 -9.06 18.42 -1.96
N PHE A 69 -9.25 17.41 -2.83
CA PHE A 69 -10.46 16.58 -2.80
C PHE A 69 -10.59 15.79 -1.50
N GLN A 70 -9.47 15.37 -0.91
CA GLN A 70 -9.45 14.66 0.36
C GLN A 70 -9.75 15.60 1.55
N GLN A 71 -9.35 16.88 1.46
CA GLN A 71 -9.62 17.88 2.50
C GLN A 71 -11.04 18.46 2.42
N SER A 72 -11.62 18.59 1.24
CA SER A 72 -12.97 19.12 1.05
C SER A 72 -14.09 18.11 1.27
N ALA A 73 -13.77 16.84 1.48
CA ALA A 73 -14.73 15.78 1.79
C ALA A 73 -14.97 15.65 3.29
N THR A 74 -15.14 16.77 4.03
CA THR A 74 -15.68 16.71 5.38
C THR A 74 -17.15 17.07 5.32
N PRO A 75 -18.09 16.10 5.41
CA PRO A 75 -18.89 16.02 6.59
C PRO A 75 -19.38 14.61 6.97
N CYS A 76 -19.64 14.45 8.26
CA CYS A 76 -20.33 13.34 8.94
C CYS A 76 -19.68 11.95 8.77
N GLN A 77 -18.60 11.73 9.37
CA GLN A 77 -18.24 10.88 10.49
C GLN A 77 -19.14 9.67 10.72
N ALA A 78 -18.80 8.59 10.03
CA ALA A 78 -18.40 7.35 10.65
C ALA A 78 -17.04 7.04 10.02
N GLU A 79 -15.98 7.66 10.56
CA GLU A 79 -14.62 7.19 10.29
C GLU A 79 -14.57 5.75 10.75
N ALA A 80 -14.59 4.82 9.80
CA ALA A 80 -14.02 3.53 10.05
C ALA A 80 -12.56 3.81 10.38
N GLU A 81 -12.25 3.91 11.69
CA GLU A 81 -10.88 4.06 12.16
C GLU A 81 -10.08 2.98 11.47
N THR A 82 -9.08 3.38 10.67
CA THR A 82 -8.19 2.42 10.06
C THR A 82 -7.47 1.68 11.18
N THR A 83 -7.20 0.40 11.02
CA THR A 83 -6.47 -0.40 12.01
C THR A 83 -5.18 0.30 12.46
N ASP A 84 -4.52 1.03 11.57
CA ASP A 84 -3.33 1.84 11.89
C ASP A 84 -3.63 2.99 12.89
N SER A 85 -4.79 3.63 12.82
CA SER A 85 -5.19 4.66 13.80
C SER A 85 -5.50 4.07 15.17
N ILE A 86 -6.06 2.87 15.22
CA ILE A 86 -6.33 2.12 16.45
C ILE A 86 -5.01 1.70 17.10
N ASP A 87 -4.07 1.12 16.33
CA ASP A 87 -2.76 0.71 16.82
C ASP A 87 -1.97 1.89 17.40
N THR A 88 -2.02 3.04 16.75
CA THR A 88 -1.35 4.27 17.21
C THR A 88 -1.93 4.76 18.52
N ARG A 89 -3.25 4.72 18.69
CA ARG A 89 -3.93 5.11 19.92
C ARG A 89 -3.62 4.13 21.05
N MET A 90 -3.67 2.82 20.78
CA MET A 90 -3.31 1.78 21.74
C MET A 90 -1.87 1.95 22.24
N GLU A 91 -0.91 2.23 21.35
CA GLU A 91 0.48 2.45 21.72
C GLU A 91 0.65 3.69 22.62
N ALA A 92 -0.09 4.77 22.34
CA ALA A 92 -0.10 5.97 23.17
C ALA A 92 -0.66 5.69 24.57
N ASP A 93 -1.74 4.93 24.67
CA ASP A 93 -2.36 4.55 25.94
C ASP A 93 -1.46 3.66 26.79
N ILE A 94 -0.77 2.68 26.17
CA ILE A 94 0.21 1.81 26.82
C ILE A 94 1.34 2.64 27.42
N ASN A 95 1.88 3.58 26.66
CA ASN A 95 2.96 4.46 27.10
C ASN A 95 2.50 5.39 28.21
N HIS A 96 1.28 5.93 28.13
CA HIS A 96 0.70 6.80 29.15
C HIS A 96 0.49 6.06 30.49
N LEU A 97 0.08 4.79 30.42
CA LEU A 97 -0.16 3.95 31.59
C LEU A 97 1.16 3.34 32.14
N GLY A 98 2.30 3.52 31.48
CA GLY A 98 3.59 2.99 31.91
C GLY A 98 3.66 1.46 31.91
N LEU A 99 2.97 0.79 30.99
CA LEU A 99 2.94 -0.67 30.89
C LEU A 99 4.22 -1.17 30.24
N ASN A 100 5.15 -1.74 31.05
CA ASN A 100 6.49 -2.15 30.62
C ASN A 100 6.63 -3.68 30.49
N ALA A 101 5.56 -4.45 30.53
CA ALA A 101 5.60 -5.89 30.25
C ALA A 101 6.03 -6.16 28.78
N PRO A 102 6.65 -7.32 28.51
CA PRO A 102 6.98 -7.71 27.14
C PRO A 102 5.73 -7.63 26.23
N ARG A 103 5.87 -6.95 25.08
CA ARG A 103 4.79 -6.75 24.12
C ARG A 103 5.35 -6.67 22.71
N VAL A 104 4.52 -6.92 21.73
CA VAL A 104 4.81 -6.61 20.33
C VAL A 104 4.64 -5.10 20.14
N PRO A 105 5.68 -4.34 19.76
CA PRO A 105 5.52 -2.91 19.50
C PRO A 105 4.88 -2.66 18.11
N LYS A 106 4.10 -1.58 17.98
CA LYS A 106 3.51 -1.17 16.69
C LYS A 106 4.58 -1.03 15.60
N GLU A 107 5.73 -0.45 15.94
CA GLU A 107 6.84 -0.26 14.99
C GLU A 107 7.32 -1.58 14.36
N HIS A 108 7.32 -2.67 15.12
CA HIS A 108 7.65 -4.00 14.59
C HIS A 108 6.66 -4.45 13.52
N ILE A 109 5.36 -4.28 13.77
CA ILE A 109 4.32 -4.60 12.79
C ILE A 109 4.42 -3.70 11.55
N ASP A 110 4.68 -2.40 11.74
CA ASP A 110 4.87 -1.45 10.63
C ASP A 110 6.07 -1.85 9.75
N ASN A 111 7.14 -2.31 10.36
CA ASN A 111 8.32 -2.81 9.65
C ASN A 111 7.98 -4.06 8.83
N LEU A 112 7.28 -5.02 9.40
CA LEU A 112 6.85 -6.24 8.68
C LEU A 112 5.92 -5.89 7.51
N MET A 113 5.00 -4.94 7.69
CA MET A 113 4.07 -4.50 6.65
C MET A 113 4.78 -3.88 5.43
N GLN A 114 5.99 -3.32 5.58
CA GLN A 114 6.77 -2.79 4.45
C GLN A 114 7.23 -3.89 3.49
N TYR A 115 7.36 -5.13 3.94
CA TYR A 115 7.75 -6.27 3.12
C TYR A 115 6.57 -7.02 2.51
N VAL A 116 5.35 -6.72 2.95
CA VAL A 116 4.14 -7.38 2.43
C VAL A 116 3.94 -7.00 0.96
N GLN A 117 3.78 -8.01 0.12
CA GLN A 117 3.49 -7.87 -1.30
C GLN A 117 2.04 -8.26 -1.58
N TYR A 118 1.43 -7.56 -2.54
CA TYR A 118 0.04 -7.80 -2.91
C TYR A 118 -0.03 -8.33 -4.35
N LYS A 119 -0.65 -9.51 -4.52
CA LYS A 119 -0.91 -10.13 -5.82
C LYS A 119 -2.41 -10.07 -6.08
N THR A 120 -2.83 -9.51 -7.21
CA THR A 120 -4.25 -9.39 -7.55
C THR A 120 -4.58 -10.18 -8.81
N HIS A 121 -5.79 -10.77 -8.83
CA HIS A 121 -6.34 -11.40 -10.03
C HIS A 121 -7.87 -11.26 -10.06
N ILE A 122 -8.43 -11.31 -11.25
CA ILE A 122 -9.88 -11.34 -11.46
C ILE A 122 -10.29 -12.80 -11.60
N VAL A 123 -11.32 -13.20 -10.86
CA VAL A 123 -11.88 -14.55 -10.98
C VAL A 123 -12.59 -14.67 -12.33
N GLU A 124 -12.14 -15.61 -13.14
CA GLU A 124 -12.62 -15.80 -14.50
C GLU A 124 -14.16 -15.97 -14.55
N GLY A 125 -14.78 -15.30 -15.49
CA GLY A 125 -16.24 -15.33 -15.67
C GLY A 125 -17.04 -14.50 -14.67
N THR A 126 -16.38 -13.81 -13.74
CA THR A 126 -17.02 -13.01 -12.69
C THR A 126 -16.60 -11.52 -12.73
N THR A 127 -17.22 -10.72 -11.88
CA THR A 127 -16.81 -9.32 -11.57
C THR A 127 -16.05 -9.22 -10.25
N THR A 128 -15.50 -10.34 -9.76
CA THR A 128 -14.79 -10.42 -8.49
C THR A 128 -13.30 -10.26 -8.71
N THR A 129 -12.70 -9.33 -7.98
CA THR A 129 -11.25 -9.15 -7.90
C THR A 129 -10.76 -9.67 -6.55
N VAL A 130 -9.76 -10.53 -6.56
CA VAL A 130 -9.12 -11.08 -5.36
C VAL A 130 -7.75 -10.45 -5.20
N ALA A 131 -7.40 -10.10 -3.97
CA ALA A 131 -6.06 -9.71 -3.56
C ALA A 131 -5.50 -10.69 -2.54
N VAL A 132 -4.27 -11.12 -2.75
CA VAL A 132 -3.52 -11.99 -1.85
C VAL A 132 -2.36 -11.18 -1.27
N ALA A 133 -2.34 -11.01 0.05
CA ALA A 133 -1.22 -10.41 0.77
C ALA A 133 -0.24 -11.51 1.16
N VAL A 134 1.01 -11.38 0.75
CA VAL A 134 2.07 -12.35 1.01
C VAL A 134 3.27 -11.68 1.67
N LEU A 135 3.89 -12.37 2.59
CA LEU A 135 5.17 -11.99 3.19
C LEU A 135 6.25 -12.91 2.61
N PRO A 136 7.24 -12.36 1.87
CA PRO A 136 8.35 -13.15 1.35
C PRO A 136 9.21 -13.70 2.48
N MET A 137 9.45 -15.02 2.49
CA MET A 137 10.26 -15.69 3.51
C MET A 137 11.41 -16.51 2.86
N GLY A 138 12.10 -15.88 1.93
CA GLY A 138 13.20 -16.52 1.20
C GLY A 138 12.71 -17.49 0.12
N THR A 139 12.60 -18.77 0.44
CA THR A 139 12.23 -19.80 -0.55
C THR A 139 10.73 -19.93 -0.78
N VAL A 140 9.90 -19.50 0.15
CA VAL A 140 8.43 -19.62 0.08
C VAL A 140 7.79 -18.33 0.57
N ASP A 141 6.80 -17.84 -0.17
CA ASP A 141 5.97 -16.71 0.27
C ASP A 141 4.92 -17.21 1.28
N PHE A 142 4.86 -16.58 2.45
CA PHE A 142 3.81 -16.87 3.43
C PHE A 142 2.57 -16.02 3.15
N THR A 143 1.41 -16.67 2.98
CA THR A 143 0.14 -15.96 2.75
C THR A 143 -0.43 -15.47 4.06
N LEU A 144 -0.53 -14.15 4.20
CA LEU A 144 -1.11 -13.50 5.38
C LEU A 144 -2.62 -13.38 5.26
N ALA A 145 -3.12 -12.91 4.11
CA ALA A 145 -4.55 -12.69 3.90
C ALA A 145 -4.95 -12.88 2.44
N ILE A 146 -6.21 -13.24 2.24
CA ILE A 146 -6.86 -13.31 0.93
C ILE A 146 -8.19 -12.58 1.06
N GLU A 147 -8.33 -11.48 0.31
CA GLU A 147 -9.53 -10.65 0.35
C GLU A 147 -10.08 -10.43 -1.05
N SER A 148 -11.36 -10.11 -1.13
CA SER A 148 -12.00 -9.89 -2.41
C SER A 148 -12.94 -8.70 -2.40
N THR A 149 -13.14 -8.15 -3.60
CA THR A 149 -14.18 -7.18 -3.90
C THR A 149 -14.94 -7.65 -5.14
N ALA A 150 -16.25 -7.43 -5.14
CA ALA A 150 -17.09 -7.79 -6.27
C ALA A 150 -18.00 -6.62 -6.65
N CYS A 151 -18.23 -6.46 -7.96
CA CYS A 151 -19.21 -5.54 -8.49
C CYS A 151 -20.47 -6.31 -8.89
N VAL A 152 -21.65 -5.82 -8.54
CA VAL A 152 -22.92 -6.49 -8.84
C VAL A 152 -23.26 -6.44 -10.34
N ASP A 153 -22.97 -5.30 -10.97
CA ASP A 153 -23.26 -5.09 -12.38
C ASP A 153 -21.99 -4.98 -13.22
N LYS A 154 -21.92 -5.76 -14.31
CA LYS A 154 -20.77 -5.75 -15.22
C LYS A 154 -20.50 -4.38 -15.85
N SER A 155 -21.51 -3.56 -16.04
CA SER A 155 -21.35 -2.21 -16.60
C SER A 155 -20.57 -1.27 -15.68
N ASN A 156 -20.59 -1.54 -14.37
CA ASN A 156 -19.87 -0.79 -13.35
C ASN A 156 -18.52 -1.43 -12.97
N PHE A 157 -18.17 -2.55 -13.60
CA PHE A 157 -16.94 -3.26 -13.27
C PHE A 157 -15.71 -2.48 -13.76
N ASN A 158 -14.82 -2.16 -12.81
CA ASN A 158 -13.52 -1.57 -13.08
C ASN A 158 -12.46 -2.36 -12.37
N ALA A 159 -11.59 -3.03 -13.12
CA ALA A 159 -10.56 -3.91 -12.60
C ALA A 159 -9.55 -3.19 -11.68
N ALA A 160 -9.16 -1.96 -12.02
CA ALA A 160 -8.23 -1.18 -11.21
C ALA A 160 -8.84 -0.77 -9.87
N LEU A 161 -10.10 -0.35 -9.88
CA LEU A 161 -10.84 -0.02 -8.68
C LEU A 161 -11.07 -1.26 -7.80
N GLY A 162 -11.43 -2.38 -8.41
CA GLY A 162 -11.56 -3.67 -7.71
C GLY A 162 -10.25 -4.09 -7.05
N ALA A 163 -9.14 -3.99 -7.78
CA ALA A 163 -7.81 -4.30 -7.24
C ALA A 163 -7.44 -3.38 -6.07
N LYS A 164 -7.64 -2.07 -6.20
CA LYS A 164 -7.37 -1.10 -5.12
C LYS A 164 -8.08 -1.49 -3.82
N TYR A 165 -9.39 -1.67 -3.86
CA TYR A 165 -10.16 -2.00 -2.66
C TYR A 165 -9.91 -3.42 -2.13
N ALA A 166 -9.60 -4.38 -3.00
CA ALA A 166 -9.19 -5.71 -2.57
C ALA A 166 -7.85 -5.67 -1.84
N ILE A 167 -6.87 -4.88 -2.33
CA ILE A 167 -5.58 -4.66 -1.67
C ILE A 167 -5.77 -3.97 -0.32
N GLU A 168 -6.60 -2.95 -0.24
CA GLU A 168 -6.88 -2.20 1.00
C GLU A 168 -7.44 -3.13 2.10
N LYS A 169 -8.41 -3.98 1.75
CA LYS A 169 -8.92 -5.02 2.65
C LYS A 169 -7.83 -6.03 3.02
N ALA A 170 -7.07 -6.52 2.03
CA ALA A 170 -6.01 -7.49 2.27
C ALA A 170 -4.90 -6.90 3.16
N ALA A 171 -4.60 -5.61 3.06
CA ALA A 171 -3.64 -4.92 3.92
C ALA A 171 -4.12 -4.88 5.37
N THR A 172 -5.39 -4.55 5.60
CA THR A 172 -5.99 -4.56 6.95
C THR A 172 -5.93 -5.97 7.56
N SER A 173 -6.44 -6.98 6.83
CA SER A 173 -6.43 -8.36 7.30
C SER A 173 -5.02 -8.93 7.49
N ALA A 174 -4.05 -8.52 6.66
CA ALA A 174 -2.65 -8.92 6.81
C ALA A 174 -2.02 -8.32 8.07
N ARG A 175 -2.32 -7.05 8.38
CA ARG A 175 -1.88 -6.39 9.61
C ARG A 175 -2.43 -7.09 10.86
N ASP A 176 -3.72 -7.38 10.87
CA ASP A 176 -4.36 -8.10 11.98
C ASP A 176 -3.74 -9.48 12.17
N LYS A 177 -3.45 -10.18 11.05
CA LYS A 177 -2.78 -11.48 11.10
C LYS A 177 -1.35 -11.40 11.62
N LEU A 178 -0.61 -10.36 11.29
CA LEU A 178 0.74 -10.14 11.84
C LEU A 178 0.69 -9.90 13.35
N TRP A 179 -0.25 -9.09 13.84
CA TRP A 179 -0.46 -8.92 15.29
C TRP A 179 -0.74 -10.24 16.00
N GLU A 180 -1.58 -11.08 15.41
CA GLU A 180 -1.91 -12.41 15.95
C GLU A 180 -0.67 -13.32 16.01
N LEU A 181 0.10 -13.39 14.91
CA LEU A 181 1.27 -14.27 14.79
C LEU A 181 2.40 -13.83 15.71
N GLU A 182 2.74 -12.54 15.71
CA GLU A 182 3.79 -11.99 16.56
C GLU A 182 3.41 -12.07 18.04
N GLY A 183 2.13 -11.84 18.37
CA GLY A 183 1.60 -12.03 19.71
C GLY A 183 1.70 -13.47 20.17
N TYR A 184 1.43 -14.46 19.28
CA TYR A 184 1.61 -15.86 19.58
C TYR A 184 3.08 -16.24 19.82
N VAL A 185 3.98 -15.75 18.97
CA VAL A 185 5.44 -15.97 19.14
C VAL A 185 5.90 -15.42 20.48
N LEU A 186 5.51 -14.19 20.81
CA LEU A 186 5.84 -13.58 22.10
C LEU A 186 5.29 -14.40 23.28
N ALA A 187 4.04 -14.88 23.18
CA ALA A 187 3.43 -15.71 24.23
C ALA A 187 4.22 -17.02 24.45
N LEU A 188 4.69 -17.67 23.36
CA LEU A 188 5.55 -18.84 23.46
C LEU A 188 6.89 -18.53 24.12
N CYS A 189 7.53 -17.41 23.76
CA CYS A 189 8.80 -16.98 24.35
C CYS A 189 8.65 -16.73 25.85
N VAL A 190 7.59 -16.07 26.26
CA VAL A 190 7.30 -15.81 27.69
C VAL A 190 7.03 -17.12 28.43
N HIS A 191 6.24 -18.04 27.83
CA HIS A 191 5.91 -19.33 28.44
C HIS A 191 7.15 -20.21 28.63
N ASN A 192 8.04 -20.24 27.66
CA ASN A 192 9.27 -21.04 27.70
C ASN A 192 10.40 -20.38 28.49
N ASN A 193 10.17 -19.19 29.06
CA ASN A 193 11.17 -18.35 29.71
C ASN A 193 12.36 -17.98 28.79
N ASP A 194 12.14 -18.00 27.47
CA ASP A 194 13.13 -17.67 26.43
C ASP A 194 13.05 -16.20 26.07
N MET A 195 13.34 -15.35 27.05
CA MET A 195 13.28 -13.89 26.91
C MET A 195 14.36 -13.35 25.98
N ALA A 196 15.41 -14.12 25.70
CA ALA A 196 16.46 -13.72 24.75
C ALA A 196 15.88 -13.65 23.32
N LEU A 197 15.02 -14.57 22.96
CA LEU A 197 14.33 -14.56 21.66
C LEU A 197 13.30 -13.42 21.58
N ALA A 198 12.58 -13.15 22.67
CA ALA A 198 11.62 -12.03 22.74
C ALA A 198 12.26 -10.63 22.62
N GLN A 199 13.53 -10.50 23.03
CA GLN A 199 14.30 -9.25 22.91
C GLN A 199 14.97 -9.11 21.53
N SER A 200 15.13 -10.21 20.80
CA SER A 200 15.75 -10.24 19.48
C SER A 200 14.74 -10.10 18.33
N LEU A 201 13.59 -9.46 18.55
CA LEU A 201 12.73 -9.00 17.45
C LEU A 201 13.47 -7.87 16.70
N GLU A 202 14.60 -8.24 16.11
CA GLU A 202 15.31 -7.42 15.14
C GLU A 202 14.39 -7.19 13.94
N PRO A 203 14.51 -6.06 13.24
CA PRO A 203 13.72 -5.81 12.04
C PRO A 203 13.86 -6.99 11.07
N PHE A 204 12.75 -7.58 10.66
CA PHE A 204 12.74 -8.68 9.71
C PHE A 204 13.41 -8.24 8.40
N ASP A 205 14.53 -8.87 8.04
CA ASP A 205 15.17 -8.71 6.74
C ASP A 205 14.98 -9.99 5.92
N PRO A 206 14.13 -9.96 4.85
CA PRO A 206 13.88 -11.14 4.02
C PRO A 206 15.11 -11.62 3.25
N ASN A 207 16.17 -10.80 3.18
CA ASN A 207 17.42 -11.14 2.48
C ASN A 207 18.49 -11.74 3.40
N ASN A 208 18.24 -11.73 4.69
CA ASN A 208 19.15 -12.35 5.67
C ASN A 208 18.91 -13.87 5.69
N THR A 209 19.40 -14.56 4.66
CA THR A 209 19.48 -16.02 4.65
C THR A 209 20.56 -16.42 5.62
N VAL A 210 20.18 -16.86 6.81
CA VAL A 210 21.09 -17.52 7.76
C VAL A 210 21.73 -18.69 7.04
N ASN A 211 23.02 -18.54 6.71
CA ASN A 211 23.86 -19.62 6.20
C ASN A 211 23.91 -20.72 7.28
N SER A 212 23.25 -21.82 7.01
CA SER A 212 23.39 -23.10 7.73
C SER A 212 24.40 -23.98 7.03
#